data_1782e727d605f81a1384ec3ea7e41857
#
_entry.id   1782e727d605f81a1384ec3ea7e41857
#
_cell.length_a   1.000
_cell.length_b   1.000
_cell.length_c   1.000
_cell.angle_alpha   90.00
_cell.angle_beta   90.00
_cell.angle_gamma   90.00
#
_symmetry.space_group_name_H-M   'P 1'
#
loop_
_entity.id
_entity.type
_entity.pdbx_description
1 polymer ?
#
loop_
_entity_poly.entity_id
_entity_poly.type
_entity_poly.pdbx_seq_one_letter_code
_entity_poly.pdbx_strand_id
1 'polypeptide(L)'
;MIKLLLVEDNPVDAQLTRDLLAEWPLDQFEITHAPILADGLTRLGRDRFDVVLLDLSLPDTHGLSTVTQVLATSPGVPVVVLSGHDDHPLALKALQHGAQDYLVKGEGGTDFLARSILYAIERKRAQERLTYLAQHDQLTGLINRALFRDRLIHAMARSKRKDHPLAIMLLDLDRFKAVNDTLGHDVGDQLLKLVATRLLECVREVDTVARMGGDEFTAILEGISGVADVLVVAKRIVESISTPFEIGPHRISIGVSIGITLYPLDDEDIDELLRHAD
;
A
#
# COMPACT_ATOMS: atom_id res chain seq x y z
N MET A 1 10.37 -4.91 -19.70
CA MET A 1 11.10 -6.16 -19.44
C MET A 1 10.74 -6.62 -18.05
N ILE A 2 10.30 -7.86 -17.87
CA ILE A 2 9.84 -8.46 -16.60
C ILE A 2 11.06 -9.03 -15.90
N LYS A 3 11.35 -8.55 -14.70
CA LYS A 3 12.45 -9.04 -13.86
C LYS A 3 11.99 -10.25 -13.06
N LEU A 4 12.54 -11.41 -13.39
CA LEU A 4 12.19 -12.70 -12.81
C LEU A 4 13.35 -13.23 -11.96
N LEU A 5 13.07 -13.57 -10.70
CA LEU A 5 13.98 -14.33 -9.86
C LEU A 5 13.63 -15.82 -9.97
N LEU A 6 14.56 -16.64 -10.47
CA LEU A 6 14.44 -18.08 -10.49
C LEU A 6 15.27 -18.66 -9.35
N VAL A 7 14.62 -19.30 -8.38
CA VAL A 7 15.27 -20.02 -7.27
C VAL A 7 15.12 -21.51 -7.54
N GLU A 8 16.21 -22.13 -7.96
CA GLU A 8 16.26 -23.51 -8.48
C GLU A 8 17.68 -24.06 -8.31
N ASP A 9 17.86 -25.18 -7.64
CA ASP A 9 19.18 -25.77 -7.39
C ASP A 9 19.64 -26.70 -8.52
N ASN A 10 18.70 -27.31 -9.23
CA ASN A 10 19.02 -28.15 -10.36
C ASN A 10 19.40 -27.33 -11.61
N PRO A 11 20.68 -27.39 -12.07
CA PRO A 11 21.10 -26.56 -13.19
C PRO A 11 20.42 -26.93 -14.52
N VAL A 12 19.92 -28.16 -14.67
CA VAL A 12 19.20 -28.59 -15.86
C VAL A 12 17.81 -27.96 -15.90
N ASP A 13 17.09 -27.98 -14.78
CA ASP A 13 15.75 -27.40 -14.66
C ASP A 13 15.82 -25.87 -14.79
N ALA A 14 16.86 -25.24 -14.19
CA ALA A 14 17.11 -23.84 -14.35
C ALA A 14 17.40 -23.45 -15.81
N GLN A 15 18.17 -24.24 -16.53
CA GLN A 15 18.45 -23.98 -17.94
C GLN A 15 17.21 -24.21 -18.81
N LEU A 16 16.45 -25.28 -18.57
CA LEU A 16 15.19 -25.54 -19.28
C LEU A 16 14.19 -24.38 -19.10
N THR A 17 14.04 -23.87 -17.88
CA THR A 17 13.17 -22.73 -17.61
C THR A 17 13.61 -21.47 -18.39
N ARG A 18 14.91 -21.22 -18.47
CA ARG A 18 15.47 -20.12 -19.26
C ARG A 18 15.20 -20.27 -20.74
N ASP A 19 15.44 -21.46 -21.27
CA ASP A 19 15.26 -21.75 -22.71
C ASP A 19 13.79 -21.61 -23.10
N LEU A 20 12.87 -22.14 -22.29
CA LEU A 20 11.43 -21.97 -22.49
C LEU A 20 11.03 -20.48 -22.51
N LEU A 21 11.52 -19.67 -21.57
CA LEU A 21 11.17 -18.26 -21.52
C LEU A 21 11.85 -17.42 -22.59
N ALA A 22 13.02 -17.86 -23.09
CA ALA A 22 13.72 -17.21 -24.22
C ALA A 22 13.00 -17.44 -25.57
N GLU A 23 12.26 -18.56 -25.72
CA GLU A 23 11.44 -18.82 -26.90
C GLU A 23 10.16 -17.97 -26.96
N TRP A 24 9.77 -17.33 -25.83
CA TRP A 24 8.58 -16.46 -25.81
C TRP A 24 8.80 -15.22 -26.68
N PRO A 25 7.89 -14.95 -27.65
CA PRO A 25 8.05 -13.81 -28.53
C PRO A 25 8.02 -12.52 -27.72
N LEU A 26 9.03 -11.67 -27.89
CA LEU A 26 9.14 -10.30 -27.36
C LEU A 26 10.27 -10.03 -26.34
N ASP A 27 11.24 -10.92 -26.12
CA ASP A 27 12.38 -10.70 -25.18
C ASP A 27 11.93 -10.04 -23.85
N GLN A 28 10.85 -10.57 -23.26
CA GLN A 28 10.17 -9.88 -22.14
C GLN A 28 10.78 -10.18 -20.78
N PHE A 29 11.60 -11.22 -20.64
CA PHE A 29 12.08 -11.69 -19.34
C PHE A 29 13.57 -11.42 -19.13
N GLU A 30 13.90 -10.77 -18.03
CA GLU A 30 15.24 -10.66 -17.47
C GLU A 30 15.35 -11.63 -16.28
N ILE A 31 16.07 -12.74 -16.46
CA ILE A 31 16.10 -13.84 -15.48
C ILE A 31 17.36 -13.75 -14.62
N THR A 32 17.18 -13.57 -13.33
CA THR A 32 18.22 -13.71 -12.31
C THR A 32 18.07 -15.07 -11.64
N HIS A 33 19.12 -15.87 -11.61
CA HIS A 33 19.10 -17.21 -11.02
C HIS A 33 19.81 -17.25 -9.66
N ALA A 34 19.20 -17.94 -8.71
CA ALA A 34 19.73 -18.25 -7.39
C ALA A 34 19.64 -19.77 -7.16
N PRO A 35 20.75 -20.48 -6.89
CA PRO A 35 20.73 -21.93 -6.71
C PRO A 35 20.29 -22.38 -5.31
N ILE A 36 20.17 -21.45 -4.36
CA ILE A 36 19.72 -21.70 -2.98
C ILE A 36 18.81 -20.56 -2.52
N LEU A 37 17.95 -20.83 -1.54
CA LEU A 37 17.02 -19.84 -1.02
C LEU A 37 17.76 -18.63 -0.42
N ALA A 38 18.82 -18.82 0.34
CA ALA A 38 19.58 -17.75 0.99
C ALA A 38 20.10 -16.71 -0.01
N ASP A 39 20.57 -17.12 -1.18
CA ASP A 39 20.97 -16.21 -2.27
C ASP A 39 19.74 -15.48 -2.84
N GLY A 40 18.65 -16.20 -3.08
CA GLY A 40 17.38 -15.63 -3.53
C GLY A 40 16.86 -14.55 -2.60
N LEU A 41 16.81 -14.78 -1.28
CA LEU A 41 16.39 -13.81 -0.28
C LEU A 41 17.31 -12.59 -0.23
N THR A 42 18.62 -12.80 -0.36
CA THR A 42 19.59 -11.70 -0.42
C THR A 42 19.33 -10.78 -1.62
N ARG A 43 19.04 -11.36 -2.78
CA ARG A 43 18.70 -10.60 -4.00
C ARG A 43 17.36 -9.87 -3.86
N LEU A 44 16.33 -10.53 -3.30
CA LEU A 44 15.03 -9.90 -3.03
C LEU A 44 15.13 -8.69 -2.11
N GLY A 45 16.08 -8.68 -1.18
CA GLY A 45 16.34 -7.55 -0.30
C GLY A 45 17.10 -6.37 -0.95
N ARG A 46 17.74 -6.59 -2.11
CA ARG A 46 18.57 -5.58 -2.80
C ARG A 46 17.96 -5.09 -4.10
N ASP A 47 17.37 -5.99 -4.86
CA ASP A 47 16.87 -5.76 -6.21
C ASP A 47 15.34 -5.86 -6.25
N ARG A 48 14.73 -5.23 -7.25
CA ARG A 48 13.28 -5.33 -7.50
C ARG A 48 13.01 -6.39 -8.54
N PHE A 49 12.11 -7.31 -8.21
CA PHE A 49 11.61 -8.35 -9.11
C PHE A 49 10.10 -8.20 -9.31
N ASP A 50 9.63 -8.57 -10.50
CA ASP A 50 8.20 -8.59 -10.83
C ASP A 50 7.56 -9.94 -10.45
N VAL A 51 8.35 -11.02 -10.36
CA VAL A 51 7.90 -12.38 -10.02
C VAL A 51 9.04 -13.23 -9.50
N VAL A 52 8.72 -14.18 -8.63
CA VAL A 52 9.64 -15.27 -8.20
C VAL A 52 9.10 -16.60 -8.72
N LEU A 53 9.94 -17.33 -9.44
CA LEU A 53 9.76 -18.78 -9.69
C LEU A 53 10.56 -19.51 -8.63
N LEU A 54 9.90 -20.39 -7.87
CA LEU A 54 10.44 -20.97 -6.64
C LEU A 54 10.30 -22.47 -6.63
N ASP A 55 11.40 -23.20 -6.62
CA ASP A 55 11.40 -24.63 -6.27
C ASP A 55 11.18 -24.80 -4.76
N LEU A 56 10.42 -25.82 -4.40
CA LEU A 56 10.16 -26.20 -3.01
C LEU A 56 11.20 -27.15 -2.43
N SER A 57 12.06 -27.74 -3.27
CA SER A 57 13.03 -28.78 -2.90
C SER A 57 14.46 -28.26 -3.00
N LEU A 58 14.77 -27.19 -2.28
CA LEU A 58 16.10 -26.58 -2.28
C LEU A 58 17.02 -27.20 -1.21
N PRO A 59 18.36 -27.18 -1.40
CA PRO A 59 19.31 -27.79 -0.49
C PRO A 59 19.36 -27.15 0.91
N ASP A 60 18.98 -25.88 1.02
CA ASP A 60 19.01 -25.11 2.27
C ASP A 60 17.61 -24.95 2.91
N THR A 61 16.54 -25.41 2.25
CA THR A 61 15.16 -25.35 2.76
C THR A 61 14.23 -26.30 2.02
N HIS A 62 13.12 -26.68 2.65
CA HIS A 62 12.14 -27.56 2.04
C HIS A 62 10.70 -27.14 2.29
N GLY A 63 9.85 -27.34 1.29
CA GLY A 63 8.41 -27.24 1.40
C GLY A 63 7.89 -25.84 1.65
N LEU A 64 6.89 -25.72 2.53
CA LEU A 64 6.16 -24.47 2.78
C LEU A 64 7.01 -23.38 3.45
N SER A 65 8.06 -23.76 4.18
CA SER A 65 8.97 -22.78 4.80
C SER A 65 9.66 -21.91 3.76
N THR A 66 9.92 -22.47 2.58
CA THR A 66 10.52 -21.76 1.45
C THR A 66 9.61 -20.61 0.98
N VAL A 67 8.32 -20.90 0.77
CA VAL A 67 7.31 -19.92 0.36
C VAL A 67 7.15 -18.83 1.42
N THR A 68 7.02 -19.23 2.69
CA THR A 68 6.82 -18.29 3.81
C THR A 68 7.98 -17.30 3.94
N GLN A 69 9.22 -17.76 3.77
CA GLN A 69 10.41 -16.91 3.87
C GLN A 69 10.46 -15.89 2.70
N VAL A 70 10.14 -16.32 1.47
CA VAL A 70 10.08 -15.42 0.30
C VAL A 70 9.01 -14.36 0.50
N LEU A 71 7.79 -14.75 0.91
CA LEU A 71 6.67 -13.82 1.14
C LEU A 71 6.94 -12.85 2.30
N ALA A 72 7.65 -13.29 3.35
CA ALA A 72 8.03 -12.41 4.46
C ALA A 72 9.09 -11.37 4.03
N THR A 73 10.01 -11.74 3.13
CA THR A 73 11.06 -10.84 2.63
C THR A 73 10.52 -9.85 1.59
N SER A 74 9.58 -10.29 0.74
CA SER A 74 9.04 -9.46 -0.35
C SER A 74 7.54 -9.74 -0.56
N PRO A 75 6.65 -9.23 0.31
CA PRO A 75 5.22 -9.55 0.29
C PRO A 75 4.49 -9.00 -0.96
N GLY A 76 5.08 -8.02 -1.65
CA GLY A 76 4.55 -7.43 -2.88
C GLY A 76 4.84 -8.24 -4.14
N VAL A 77 5.80 -9.18 -4.12
CA VAL A 77 6.20 -9.94 -5.30
C VAL A 77 5.41 -11.26 -5.39
N PRO A 78 4.73 -11.55 -6.51
CA PRO A 78 4.04 -12.81 -6.70
C PRO A 78 5.03 -13.98 -6.76
N VAL A 79 4.69 -15.08 -6.08
CA VAL A 79 5.46 -16.31 -6.05
C VAL A 79 4.71 -17.36 -6.86
N VAL A 80 5.37 -17.92 -7.89
CA VAL A 80 4.90 -19.08 -8.64
C VAL A 80 5.81 -20.25 -8.28
N VAL A 81 5.21 -21.30 -7.73
CA VAL A 81 5.94 -22.49 -7.28
C VAL A 81 6.22 -23.41 -8.46
N LEU A 82 7.46 -23.88 -8.58
CA LEU A 82 7.83 -24.98 -9.46
C LEU A 82 7.85 -26.26 -8.63
N SER A 83 7.11 -27.30 -9.03
CA SER A 83 7.01 -28.56 -8.30
C SER A 83 7.32 -29.75 -9.20
N GLY A 84 7.87 -30.82 -8.62
CA GLY A 84 7.94 -32.13 -9.29
C GLY A 84 6.56 -32.81 -9.35
N HIS A 85 6.43 -33.87 -10.14
CA HIS A 85 5.18 -34.65 -10.29
C HIS A 85 4.64 -35.18 -8.95
N ASP A 86 5.53 -35.54 -8.02
CA ASP A 86 5.15 -36.13 -6.73
C ASP A 86 4.78 -35.11 -5.65
N ASP A 87 5.01 -33.82 -5.89
CA ASP A 87 4.83 -32.74 -4.90
C ASP A 87 3.47 -32.02 -4.95
N HIS A 88 2.52 -32.53 -5.73
CA HIS A 88 1.22 -31.93 -5.95
C HIS A 88 0.46 -31.55 -4.66
N PRO A 89 0.41 -32.38 -3.58
CA PRO A 89 -0.22 -32.00 -2.33
C PRO A 89 0.48 -30.83 -1.63
N LEU A 90 1.80 -30.71 -1.78
CA LEU A 90 2.61 -29.64 -1.22
C LEU A 90 2.39 -28.31 -1.98
N ALA A 91 2.31 -28.38 -3.31
CA ALA A 91 2.01 -27.25 -4.17
C ALA A 91 0.64 -26.65 -3.87
N LEU A 92 -0.40 -27.44 -3.63
CA LEU A 92 -1.71 -26.97 -3.21
C LEU A 92 -1.67 -26.25 -1.85
N LYS A 93 -0.89 -26.74 -0.90
CA LYS A 93 -0.68 -26.05 0.37
C LYS A 93 0.07 -24.74 0.19
N ALA A 94 1.01 -24.67 -0.75
CA ALA A 94 1.72 -23.44 -1.05
C ALA A 94 0.78 -22.29 -1.49
N LEU A 95 -0.27 -22.58 -2.28
CA LEU A 95 -1.31 -21.62 -2.63
C LEU A 95 -2.06 -21.10 -1.38
N GLN A 96 -2.39 -21.98 -0.43
CA GLN A 96 -3.04 -21.58 0.83
C GLN A 96 -2.14 -20.70 1.69
N HIS A 97 -0.81 -20.79 1.53
CA HIS A 97 0.18 -19.97 2.22
C HIS A 97 0.58 -18.71 1.44
N GLY A 98 -0.09 -18.39 0.34
CA GLY A 98 0.04 -17.12 -0.37
C GLY A 98 0.84 -17.17 -1.67
N ALA A 99 1.28 -18.35 -2.14
CA ALA A 99 1.77 -18.48 -3.52
C ALA A 99 0.64 -18.12 -4.50
N GLN A 100 0.98 -17.47 -5.60
CA GLN A 100 0.00 -17.04 -6.60
C GLN A 100 -0.43 -18.18 -7.51
N ASP A 101 0.50 -19.09 -7.83
CA ASP A 101 0.25 -20.24 -8.68
C ASP A 101 1.30 -21.33 -8.43
N TYR A 102 1.07 -22.53 -8.97
CA TYR A 102 2.08 -23.59 -9.04
C TYR A 102 2.11 -24.22 -10.43
N LEU A 103 3.28 -24.67 -10.83
CA LEU A 103 3.54 -25.29 -12.11
C LEU A 103 4.29 -26.61 -11.91
N VAL A 104 3.90 -27.63 -12.65
CA VAL A 104 4.65 -28.91 -12.66
C VAL A 104 5.79 -28.81 -13.64
N LYS A 105 7.01 -29.10 -13.18
CA LYS A 105 8.22 -29.07 -14.01
C LYS A 105 8.08 -30.01 -15.22
N GLY A 106 8.41 -29.48 -16.40
CA GLY A 106 8.35 -30.22 -17.67
C GLY A 106 6.96 -30.31 -18.29
N GLU A 107 5.91 -29.80 -17.69
CA GLU A 107 4.57 -29.75 -18.27
C GLU A 107 4.25 -28.41 -18.95
N GLY A 108 3.46 -28.43 -20.01
CA GLY A 108 2.80 -27.28 -20.61
C GLY A 108 3.58 -26.41 -21.60
N GLY A 109 4.89 -26.58 -21.70
CA GLY A 109 5.71 -25.84 -22.69
C GLY A 109 5.82 -24.33 -22.45
N THR A 110 6.45 -23.64 -23.41
CA THR A 110 6.77 -22.20 -23.37
C THR A 110 5.55 -21.32 -23.10
N ASP A 111 4.48 -21.51 -23.85
CA ASP A 111 3.25 -20.70 -23.77
C ASP A 111 2.60 -20.81 -22.38
N PHE A 112 2.59 -21.99 -21.80
CA PHE A 112 1.98 -22.24 -20.50
C PHE A 112 2.76 -21.55 -19.37
N LEU A 113 4.08 -21.72 -19.34
CA LEU A 113 4.96 -21.12 -18.34
C LEU A 113 4.87 -19.58 -18.39
N ALA A 114 5.05 -18.99 -19.57
CA ALA A 114 5.03 -17.54 -19.73
C ALA A 114 3.65 -16.93 -19.35
N ARG A 115 2.54 -17.55 -19.78
CA ARG A 115 1.19 -17.09 -19.42
C ARG A 115 0.93 -17.19 -17.92
N SER A 116 1.33 -18.27 -17.27
CA SER A 116 1.14 -18.42 -15.82
C SER A 116 1.89 -17.34 -15.04
N ILE A 117 3.12 -17.01 -15.46
CA ILE A 117 3.88 -15.91 -14.89
C ILE A 117 3.14 -14.56 -15.08
N LEU A 118 2.70 -14.27 -16.29
CA LEU A 118 1.98 -13.03 -16.59
C LEU A 118 0.67 -12.94 -15.79
N TYR A 119 -0.09 -14.01 -15.70
CA TYR A 119 -1.32 -14.05 -14.91
C TYR A 119 -1.05 -13.88 -13.41
N ALA A 120 0.03 -14.44 -12.88
CA ALA A 120 0.42 -14.25 -11.49
C ALA A 120 0.74 -12.79 -11.18
N ILE A 121 1.48 -12.13 -12.07
CA ILE A 121 1.81 -10.69 -11.96
C ILE A 121 0.53 -9.84 -12.03
N GLU A 122 -0.31 -10.03 -13.04
CA GLU A 122 -1.53 -9.24 -13.21
C GLU A 122 -2.53 -9.48 -12.08
N ARG A 123 -2.70 -10.71 -11.61
CA ARG A 123 -3.55 -11.03 -10.46
C ARG A 123 -3.07 -10.33 -9.19
N LYS A 124 -1.76 -10.32 -8.93
CA LYS A 124 -1.18 -9.63 -7.78
C LYS A 124 -1.41 -8.12 -7.87
N ARG A 125 -1.15 -7.51 -9.02
CA ARG A 125 -1.39 -6.08 -9.27
C ARG A 125 -2.86 -5.71 -9.10
N ALA A 126 -3.78 -6.53 -9.62
CA ALA A 126 -5.21 -6.31 -9.46
C ALA A 126 -5.62 -6.37 -7.98
N GLN A 127 -5.11 -7.34 -7.23
CA GLN A 127 -5.38 -7.48 -5.79
C GLN A 127 -4.85 -6.27 -5.00
N GLU A 128 -3.63 -5.81 -5.27
CA GLU A 128 -3.04 -4.63 -4.64
C GLU A 128 -3.84 -3.38 -4.96
N ARG A 129 -4.27 -3.23 -6.23
CA ARG A 129 -5.11 -2.11 -6.64
C ARG A 129 -6.48 -2.13 -5.94
N LEU A 130 -7.12 -3.29 -5.82
CA LEU A 130 -8.37 -3.42 -5.07
C LEU A 130 -8.19 -3.06 -3.60
N THR A 131 -7.11 -3.52 -2.97
CA THR A 131 -6.78 -3.17 -1.58
C THR A 131 -6.56 -1.65 -1.44
N TYR A 132 -5.80 -1.05 -2.36
CA TYR A 132 -5.58 0.39 -2.37
C TYR A 132 -6.89 1.17 -2.52
N LEU A 133 -7.76 0.79 -3.47
CA LEU A 133 -9.05 1.43 -3.69
C LEU A 133 -10.01 1.28 -2.49
N ALA A 134 -9.93 0.15 -1.77
CA ALA A 134 -10.71 -0.06 -0.55
C ALA A 134 -10.22 0.78 0.64
N GLN A 135 -8.99 1.28 0.60
CA GLN A 135 -8.33 1.97 1.72
C GLN A 135 -8.07 3.46 1.47
N HIS A 136 -8.16 3.93 0.21
CA HIS A 136 -7.83 5.31 -0.15
C HIS A 136 -8.99 6.01 -0.85
N ASP A 137 -9.07 7.31 -0.68
CA ASP A 137 -9.96 8.19 -1.45
C ASP A 137 -9.42 8.32 -2.88
N GLN A 138 -10.24 7.99 -3.86
CA GLN A 138 -9.81 7.93 -5.27
C GLN A 138 -9.49 9.31 -5.87
N LEU A 139 -10.06 10.37 -5.30
CA LEU A 139 -9.86 11.72 -5.80
C LEU A 139 -8.53 12.30 -5.31
N THR A 140 -8.29 12.21 -4.00
CA THR A 140 -7.17 12.88 -3.34
C THR A 140 -5.96 11.99 -3.08
N GLY A 141 -6.14 10.66 -3.13
CA GLY A 141 -5.10 9.69 -2.78
C GLY A 141 -4.85 9.55 -1.27
N LEU A 142 -5.50 10.35 -0.44
CA LEU A 142 -5.44 10.21 1.01
C LEU A 142 -6.10 8.90 1.46
N ILE A 143 -5.83 8.46 2.67
CA ILE A 143 -6.58 7.33 3.23
C ILE A 143 -8.05 7.71 3.38
N ASN A 144 -8.92 6.72 3.21
CA ASN A 144 -10.35 6.89 3.36
C ASN A 144 -10.80 6.67 4.81
N ARG A 145 -12.10 6.83 5.06
CA ARG A 145 -12.73 6.66 6.38
C ARG A 145 -12.44 5.29 7.02
N ALA A 146 -12.39 4.22 6.20
CA ALA A 146 -12.18 2.86 6.71
C ALA A 146 -10.75 2.69 7.25
N LEU A 147 -9.74 3.06 6.46
CA LEU A 147 -8.34 2.97 6.89
C LEU A 147 -8.01 3.99 7.98
N PHE A 148 -8.65 5.17 8.00
CA PHE A 148 -8.51 6.13 9.08
C PHE A 148 -8.92 5.54 10.43
N ARG A 149 -10.09 4.88 10.49
CA ARG A 149 -10.59 4.25 11.72
C ARG A 149 -9.62 3.17 12.23
N ASP A 150 -9.12 2.34 11.35
CA ASP A 150 -8.11 1.32 11.68
C ASP A 150 -6.82 1.96 12.24
N ARG A 151 -6.29 2.99 11.57
CA ARG A 151 -5.11 3.71 12.04
C ARG A 151 -5.33 4.39 13.39
N LEU A 152 -6.51 4.95 13.63
CA LEU A 152 -6.86 5.56 14.91
C LEU A 152 -6.86 4.52 16.04
N ILE A 153 -7.45 3.35 15.84
CA ILE A 153 -7.42 2.24 16.82
C ILE A 153 -5.97 1.90 17.18
N HIS A 154 -5.13 1.74 16.18
CA HIS A 154 -3.72 1.43 16.39
C HIS A 154 -2.93 2.57 17.05
N ALA A 155 -3.21 3.83 16.70
CA ALA A 155 -2.60 4.99 17.32
C ALA A 155 -2.98 5.12 18.80
N MET A 156 -4.26 4.93 19.15
CA MET A 156 -4.72 4.90 20.55
C MET A 156 -4.05 3.79 21.36
N ALA A 157 -3.92 2.58 20.79
CA ALA A 157 -3.22 1.49 21.46
C ALA A 157 -1.72 1.79 21.66
N ARG A 158 -1.07 2.52 20.74
CA ARG A 158 0.33 3.00 20.90
C ARG A 158 0.41 4.09 21.96
N SER A 159 -0.49 5.06 21.95
CA SER A 159 -0.62 6.15 22.89
C SER A 159 -0.72 5.61 24.33
N LYS A 160 -1.64 4.67 24.56
CA LYS A 160 -1.82 4.03 25.89
C LYS A 160 -0.57 3.32 26.40
N ARG A 161 0.22 2.68 25.52
CA ARG A 161 1.47 1.99 25.91
C ARG A 161 2.62 2.94 26.22
N LYS A 162 2.68 4.09 25.54
CA LYS A 162 3.78 5.04 25.64
C LYS A 162 3.49 6.21 26.59
N ASP A 163 2.26 6.29 27.09
CA ASP A 163 1.76 7.42 27.91
C ASP A 163 1.95 8.79 27.21
N HIS A 164 1.76 8.80 25.88
CA HIS A 164 1.79 10.01 25.08
C HIS A 164 0.42 10.26 24.45
N PRO A 165 -0.22 11.40 24.68
CA PRO A 165 -1.51 11.69 24.10
C PRO A 165 -1.40 11.79 22.56
N LEU A 166 -2.56 11.64 21.91
CA LEU A 166 -2.74 11.96 20.50
C LEU A 166 -3.88 12.96 20.33
N ALA A 167 -3.89 13.67 19.21
CA ALA A 167 -5.00 14.54 18.86
C ALA A 167 -5.68 14.06 17.58
N ILE A 168 -6.97 14.24 17.53
CA ILE A 168 -7.80 14.05 16.34
C ILE A 168 -8.28 15.42 15.90
N MET A 169 -8.11 15.75 14.64
CA MET A 169 -8.62 16.96 14.02
C MET A 169 -9.67 16.59 12.98
N LEU A 170 -10.85 17.20 13.03
CA LEU A 170 -11.82 17.22 11.95
C LEU A 170 -11.74 18.58 11.24
N LEU A 171 -11.67 18.57 9.93
CA LEU A 171 -11.48 19.75 9.10
C LEU A 171 -12.60 19.80 8.05
N ASP A 172 -13.30 20.91 8.01
CA ASP A 172 -14.34 21.20 7.03
C ASP A 172 -13.96 22.45 6.22
N LEU A 173 -14.06 22.37 4.89
CA LEU A 173 -13.70 23.49 4.01
C LEU A 173 -14.84 24.49 3.90
N ASP A 174 -14.63 25.68 4.45
CA ASP A 174 -15.63 26.72 4.50
C ASP A 174 -16.13 27.12 3.10
N ARG A 175 -17.43 26.97 2.86
CA ARG A 175 -18.08 27.37 1.61
C ARG A 175 -17.62 26.59 0.36
N PHE A 176 -17.08 25.39 0.49
CA PHE A 176 -16.66 24.57 -0.65
C PHE A 176 -17.80 24.35 -1.67
N LYS A 177 -19.03 24.16 -1.19
CA LYS A 177 -20.20 24.07 -2.06
C LYS A 177 -20.34 25.26 -3.00
N ALA A 178 -20.06 26.49 -2.54
CA ALA A 178 -20.14 27.68 -3.38
C ALA A 178 -19.09 27.67 -4.52
N VAL A 179 -17.92 27.07 -4.29
CA VAL A 179 -16.92 26.85 -5.34
C VAL A 179 -17.48 25.92 -6.41
N ASN A 180 -18.07 24.79 -6.04
CA ASN A 180 -18.70 23.86 -6.97
C ASN A 180 -19.84 24.50 -7.76
N ASP A 181 -20.73 25.24 -7.06
CA ASP A 181 -21.89 25.88 -7.67
C ASP A 181 -21.50 27.00 -8.66
N THR A 182 -20.34 27.66 -8.44
CA THR A 182 -19.88 28.80 -9.25
C THR A 182 -18.92 28.39 -10.36
N LEU A 183 -17.98 27.48 -10.09
CA LEU A 183 -16.86 27.12 -10.99
C LEU A 183 -16.96 25.70 -11.54
N GLY A 184 -17.91 24.91 -11.08
CA GLY A 184 -18.13 23.52 -11.48
C GLY A 184 -17.36 22.50 -10.67
N HIS A 185 -17.81 21.26 -10.72
CA HIS A 185 -17.25 20.15 -9.95
C HIS A 185 -15.79 19.84 -10.31
N ASP A 186 -15.39 20.00 -11.58
CA ASP A 186 -14.00 19.76 -12.02
C ASP A 186 -13.00 20.67 -11.31
N VAL A 187 -13.37 21.94 -11.07
CA VAL A 187 -12.55 22.91 -10.33
C VAL A 187 -12.55 22.55 -8.84
N GLY A 188 -13.71 22.16 -8.29
CA GLY A 188 -13.82 21.68 -6.92
C GLY A 188 -12.95 20.44 -6.66
N ASP A 189 -12.94 19.47 -7.58
CA ASP A 189 -12.11 18.28 -7.50
C ASP A 189 -10.61 18.60 -7.51
N GLN A 190 -10.19 19.57 -8.36
CA GLN A 190 -8.81 20.06 -8.37
C GLN A 190 -8.46 20.77 -7.06
N LEU A 191 -9.38 21.56 -6.51
CA LEU A 191 -9.19 22.22 -5.22
C LEU A 191 -8.98 21.19 -4.10
N LEU A 192 -9.81 20.13 -4.03
CA LEU A 192 -9.67 19.06 -3.04
C LEU A 192 -8.31 18.37 -3.12
N LYS A 193 -7.79 18.12 -4.32
CA LYS A 193 -6.44 17.55 -4.51
C LYS A 193 -5.34 18.47 -3.97
N LEU A 194 -5.45 19.76 -4.25
CA LEU A 194 -4.48 20.75 -3.75
C LEU A 194 -4.57 20.94 -2.23
N VAL A 195 -5.78 20.89 -1.67
CA VAL A 195 -6.00 20.91 -0.22
C VAL A 195 -5.33 19.68 0.41
N ALA A 196 -5.54 18.48 -0.13
CA ALA A 196 -4.90 17.26 0.36
C ALA A 196 -3.37 17.37 0.39
N THR A 197 -2.78 17.94 -0.67
CA THR A 197 -1.32 18.17 -0.74
C THR A 197 -0.86 19.12 0.36
N ARG A 198 -1.52 20.26 0.53
CA ARG A 198 -1.17 21.24 1.58
C ARG A 198 -1.33 20.68 2.99
N LEU A 199 -2.37 19.85 3.22
CA LEU A 199 -2.56 19.19 4.51
C LEU A 199 -1.41 18.23 4.84
N LEU A 200 -0.94 17.45 3.86
CA LEU A 200 0.22 16.57 4.04
C LEU A 200 1.51 17.35 4.35
N GLU A 201 1.69 18.54 3.77
CA GLU A 201 2.83 19.43 4.06
C GLU A 201 2.73 20.05 5.47
N CYS A 202 1.52 20.12 6.03
CA CYS A 202 1.28 20.66 7.35
C CYS A 202 1.47 19.67 8.50
N VAL A 203 1.70 18.40 8.25
CA VAL A 203 1.84 17.36 9.28
C VAL A 203 3.18 16.63 9.13
N ARG A 204 3.54 15.81 10.11
CA ARG A 204 4.75 14.98 10.08
C ARG A 204 4.46 13.66 9.38
N GLU A 205 5.49 12.95 8.92
CA GLU A 205 5.36 11.63 8.29
C GLU A 205 4.68 10.58 9.19
N VAL A 206 4.84 10.70 10.51
CA VAL A 206 4.20 9.81 11.50
C VAL A 206 2.71 10.12 11.71
N ASP A 207 2.27 11.33 11.35
CA ASP A 207 0.88 11.74 11.47
C ASP A 207 0.06 11.14 10.30
N THR A 208 -1.24 11.09 10.48
CA THR A 208 -2.15 10.55 9.47
C THR A 208 -3.09 11.63 8.99
N VAL A 209 -3.26 11.78 7.67
CA VAL A 209 -4.27 12.64 7.06
C VAL A 209 -5.21 11.77 6.22
N ALA A 210 -6.51 11.99 6.35
CA ALA A 210 -7.55 11.26 5.63
C ALA A 210 -8.60 12.20 5.04
N ARG A 211 -9.36 11.70 4.05
CA ARG A 211 -10.59 12.35 3.58
C ARG A 211 -11.78 11.48 3.93
N MET A 212 -12.77 12.08 4.60
CA MET A 212 -13.97 11.37 5.06
C MET A 212 -15.05 11.30 4.00
N GLY A 213 -15.05 12.26 3.07
CA GLY A 213 -16.00 12.43 1.97
C GLY A 213 -16.31 13.91 1.75
N GLY A 214 -16.83 14.28 0.58
CA GLY A 214 -17.15 15.69 0.31
C GLY A 214 -15.95 16.62 0.51
N ASP A 215 -16.12 17.61 1.37
CA ASP A 215 -15.16 18.63 1.81
C ASP A 215 -14.55 18.34 3.20
N GLU A 216 -14.85 17.19 3.80
CA GLU A 216 -14.39 16.78 5.12
C GLU A 216 -13.05 16.03 5.07
N PHE A 217 -12.08 16.57 5.82
CA PHE A 217 -10.78 15.94 6.05
C PHE A 217 -10.58 15.67 7.54
N THR A 218 -9.62 14.81 7.87
CA THR A 218 -9.28 14.52 9.26
C THR A 218 -7.80 14.23 9.39
N ALA A 219 -7.25 14.50 10.60
CA ALA A 219 -5.88 14.13 10.89
C ALA A 219 -5.75 13.51 12.28
N ILE A 220 -4.78 12.58 12.42
CA ILE A 220 -4.32 12.04 13.70
C ILE A 220 -2.91 12.56 13.93
N LEU A 221 -2.69 13.28 15.01
CA LEU A 221 -1.38 13.75 15.44
C LEU A 221 -0.89 12.89 16.58
N GLU A 222 0.20 12.15 16.36
CA GLU A 222 0.77 11.23 17.34
C GLU A 222 1.95 11.85 18.09
N GLY A 223 2.18 11.40 19.35
CA GLY A 223 3.33 11.82 20.14
C GLY A 223 3.37 13.31 20.42
N ILE A 224 2.21 13.90 20.65
CA ILE A 224 2.09 15.30 21.11
C ILE A 224 2.45 15.40 22.59
N SER A 225 2.98 16.55 23.00
CA SER A 225 3.30 16.82 24.41
C SER A 225 2.13 17.53 25.13
N GLY A 226 1.17 18.07 24.37
CA GLY A 226 -0.01 18.75 24.91
C GLY A 226 -0.72 19.60 23.88
N VAL A 227 -1.72 20.35 24.32
CA VAL A 227 -2.57 21.22 23.48
C VAL A 227 -1.77 22.20 22.63
N ALA A 228 -0.67 22.73 23.19
CA ALA A 228 0.14 23.73 22.47
C ALA A 228 0.69 23.19 21.14
N ASP A 229 1.15 21.92 21.11
CA ASP A 229 1.66 21.30 19.88
C ASP A 229 0.56 21.19 18.82
N VAL A 230 -0.64 20.83 19.25
CA VAL A 230 -1.80 20.68 18.38
C VAL A 230 -2.21 22.03 17.78
N LEU A 231 -2.23 23.10 18.60
CA LEU A 231 -2.56 24.45 18.14
C LEU A 231 -1.55 24.98 17.11
N VAL A 232 -0.26 24.62 17.23
CA VAL A 232 0.76 24.98 16.23
C VAL A 232 0.43 24.36 14.87
N VAL A 233 0.05 23.06 14.85
CA VAL A 233 -0.34 22.39 13.61
C VAL A 233 -1.65 22.95 13.06
N ALA A 234 -2.67 23.17 13.91
CA ALA A 234 -3.95 23.75 13.50
C ALA A 234 -3.75 25.13 12.86
N LYS A 235 -2.94 26.00 13.49
CA LYS A 235 -2.63 27.33 12.94
C LYS A 235 -1.95 27.25 11.58
N ARG A 236 -0.95 26.37 11.44
CA ARG A 236 -0.26 26.13 10.16
C ARG A 236 -1.23 25.66 9.07
N ILE A 237 -2.17 24.77 9.39
CA ILE A 237 -3.21 24.32 8.46
C ILE A 237 -4.09 25.50 8.04
N VAL A 238 -4.60 26.28 8.97
CA VAL A 238 -5.45 27.45 8.68
C VAL A 238 -4.72 28.44 7.77
N GLU A 239 -3.48 28.78 8.09
CA GLU A 239 -2.65 29.70 7.29
C GLU A 239 -2.39 29.15 5.88
N SER A 240 -2.07 27.85 5.77
CA SER A 240 -1.80 27.18 4.47
C SER A 240 -3.05 27.14 3.60
N ILE A 241 -4.20 26.75 4.16
CA ILE A 241 -5.46 26.65 3.40
C ILE A 241 -6.01 28.03 3.03
N SER A 242 -5.82 29.05 3.86
CA SER A 242 -6.22 30.43 3.57
C SER A 242 -5.40 31.08 2.46
N THR A 243 -4.21 30.53 2.13
CA THR A 243 -3.42 31.00 0.98
C THR A 243 -4.15 30.65 -0.32
N PRO A 244 -4.37 31.60 -1.24
CA PRO A 244 -5.12 31.36 -2.47
C PRO A 244 -4.59 30.16 -3.27
N PHE A 245 -5.52 29.43 -3.89
CA PHE A 245 -5.24 28.32 -4.81
C PHE A 245 -5.34 28.84 -6.24
N GLU A 246 -4.35 28.55 -7.06
CA GLU A 246 -4.36 28.85 -8.52
C GLU A 246 -4.78 27.59 -9.28
N ILE A 247 -5.97 27.64 -9.91
CA ILE A 247 -6.54 26.52 -10.66
C ILE A 247 -6.93 27.01 -12.05
N GLY A 248 -6.07 26.76 -13.04
CA GLY A 248 -6.24 27.32 -14.40
C GLY A 248 -6.33 28.84 -14.34
N PRO A 249 -7.41 29.47 -14.84
CA PRO A 249 -7.60 30.93 -14.80
C PRO A 249 -8.14 31.44 -13.44
N HIS A 250 -8.48 30.54 -12.51
CA HIS A 250 -9.18 30.89 -11.28
C HIS A 250 -8.22 31.01 -10.11
N ARG A 251 -8.40 32.08 -9.32
CA ARG A 251 -7.75 32.27 -8.02
C ARG A 251 -8.81 32.13 -6.93
N ILE A 252 -8.72 31.04 -6.16
CA ILE A 252 -9.72 30.63 -5.19
C ILE A 252 -9.18 30.81 -3.79
N SER A 253 -9.92 31.55 -2.94
CA SER A 253 -9.65 31.68 -1.51
C SER A 253 -10.73 30.92 -0.74
N ILE A 254 -10.33 30.01 0.12
CA ILE A 254 -11.21 29.20 0.95
C ILE A 254 -10.67 29.17 2.38
N GLY A 255 -11.55 29.04 3.37
CA GLY A 255 -11.18 28.81 4.76
C GLY A 255 -11.30 27.34 5.14
N VAL A 256 -10.94 27.05 6.38
CA VAL A 256 -11.12 25.74 6.99
C VAL A 256 -11.54 25.91 8.45
N SER A 257 -12.60 25.23 8.84
CA SER A 257 -13.02 25.08 10.24
C SER A 257 -12.39 23.80 10.80
N ILE A 258 -11.84 23.85 12.01
CA ILE A 258 -11.12 22.72 12.62
C ILE A 258 -11.68 22.45 14.01
N GLY A 259 -12.29 21.25 14.19
CA GLY A 259 -12.61 20.71 15.49
C GLY A 259 -11.48 19.81 15.99
N ILE A 260 -11.21 19.81 17.29
CA ILE A 260 -10.05 19.10 17.87
C ILE A 260 -10.48 18.36 19.13
N THR A 261 -10.09 17.09 19.23
CA THR A 261 -10.19 16.28 20.45
C THR A 261 -8.88 15.62 20.80
N LEU A 262 -8.70 15.36 22.09
CA LEU A 262 -7.47 14.78 22.64
C LEU A 262 -7.76 13.45 23.32
N TYR A 263 -7.07 12.41 22.91
CA TYR A 263 -7.09 11.11 23.59
C TYR A 263 -5.91 11.02 24.57
N PRO A 264 -6.07 10.52 25.79
CA PRO A 264 -7.33 10.10 26.45
C PRO A 264 -8.04 11.22 27.23
N LEU A 265 -7.65 12.49 27.03
CA LEU A 265 -8.07 13.60 27.89
C LEU A 265 -9.58 13.93 27.76
N ASP A 266 -10.11 13.92 26.53
CA ASP A 266 -11.50 14.26 26.26
C ASP A 266 -12.40 13.04 26.30
N ASP A 267 -11.93 11.88 25.80
CA ASP A 267 -12.61 10.59 25.88
C ASP A 267 -11.64 9.42 25.58
N GLU A 268 -12.06 8.17 25.86
CA GLU A 268 -11.41 6.93 25.45
C GLU A 268 -12.16 6.18 24.33
N ASP A 269 -13.40 6.57 24.05
CA ASP A 269 -14.21 5.99 22.97
C ASP A 269 -14.01 6.75 21.66
N ILE A 270 -13.81 6.00 20.57
CA ILE A 270 -13.53 6.57 19.25
C ILE A 270 -14.70 7.38 18.71
N ASP A 271 -15.92 6.87 18.87
CA ASP A 271 -17.10 7.50 18.30
C ASP A 271 -17.44 8.78 19.08
N GLU A 272 -17.20 8.80 20.39
CA GLU A 272 -17.32 9.99 21.23
C GLU A 272 -16.24 11.04 20.89
N LEU A 273 -14.98 10.63 20.70
CA LEU A 273 -13.90 11.54 20.28
C LEU A 273 -14.21 12.21 18.93
N LEU A 274 -14.70 11.45 17.96
CA LEU A 274 -15.08 12.00 16.66
C LEU A 274 -16.28 12.93 16.76
N ARG A 275 -17.27 12.61 17.59
CA ARG A 275 -18.43 13.44 17.83
C ARG A 275 -18.09 14.77 18.55
N HIS A 276 -17.12 14.75 19.47
CA HIS A 276 -16.67 15.95 20.16
C HIS A 276 -15.85 16.88 19.24
N ALA A 277 -15.21 16.33 18.21
CA ALA A 277 -14.47 17.12 17.22
C ALA A 277 -15.37 17.73 16.14
N ASP A 278 -16.57 17.18 15.89
CA ASP A 278 -17.57 17.65 14.94
C ASP A 278 -18.36 18.83 15.56
#